data_53336c6fd06d69ee81a9c3a72c875c65
#
_entry.id   53336c6fd06d69ee81a9c3a72c875c65
#
_cell.length_a   1.000
_cell.length_b   1.000
_cell.length_c   1.000
_cell.angle_alpha   90.00
_cell.angle_beta   90.00
_cell.angle_gamma   90.00
#
_symmetry.space_group_name_H-M   'P 1'
#
loop_
_entity.id
_entity.type
_entity.pdbx_description
1 polymer ?
#
loop_
_entity_poly.entity_id
_entity_poly.type
_entity_poly.pdbx_seq_one_letter_code
_entity_poly.pdbx_strand_id
1 'polypeptide(L)'
;MKKSSLKYFISSLFFVLVLSACNAGGTQDIILFENASPETCALELCYFDGEKTEIKWLFDQEEEEKIIEEINSLKTKAMDSSKIEEFKVPCYGLGISNKDGEEMTLTYSDGLWLLKDGSVYKAKYDLKKIYDKASYGPNTYDGGLLFPNAALLGENDIRFYQKSEDLPSEKNGISLSFVSFEDNLVTVSLKNDSDADFFYGEYYSLQKKIDGEWYTLPYKMTNWGFVDIGLWLPAGETSEEICDLTPYGTLEKGTYRIEKEGLVAEFELQ
;
A
#
# COMPACT_ATOMS: atom_id res chain seq x y z
N MET A 1 -14.79 -59.13 -1.43
CA MET A 1 -14.59 -58.13 -0.36
C MET A 1 -13.26 -57.40 -0.63
N LYS A 2 -13.29 -56.21 -1.24
CA LYS A 2 -12.10 -55.37 -1.43
C LYS A 2 -12.22 -54.20 -0.47
N LYS A 3 -11.27 -54.08 0.45
CA LYS A 3 -11.12 -52.96 1.38
C LYS A 3 -10.55 -51.76 0.60
N SER A 4 -11.31 -50.67 0.48
CA SER A 4 -10.81 -49.40 0.03
C SER A 4 -10.14 -48.66 1.19
N SER A 5 -8.86 -48.39 1.07
CA SER A 5 -8.13 -47.55 2.01
C SER A 5 -8.34 -46.09 1.66
N LEU A 6 -9.05 -45.39 2.52
CA LEU A 6 -9.24 -43.94 2.49
C LEU A 6 -7.93 -43.27 2.90
N LYS A 7 -7.23 -42.65 1.93
CA LYS A 7 -6.06 -41.81 2.19
C LYS A 7 -6.52 -40.46 2.67
N TYR A 8 -6.31 -40.19 3.94
CA TYR A 8 -6.46 -38.84 4.50
C TYR A 8 -5.33 -37.96 3.96
N PHE A 9 -5.72 -36.96 3.20
CA PHE A 9 -4.84 -35.83 2.84
C PHE A 9 -4.72 -34.92 4.08
N ILE A 10 -3.60 -35.03 4.77
CA ILE A 10 -3.26 -34.08 5.84
C ILE A 10 -2.70 -32.85 5.13
N SER A 11 -3.53 -31.82 5.02
CA SER A 11 -3.09 -30.48 4.72
C SER A 11 -2.22 -29.99 5.88
N SER A 12 -0.91 -29.99 5.68
CA SER A 12 0.02 -29.39 6.63
C SER A 12 -0.07 -27.89 6.53
N LEU A 13 -0.83 -27.32 7.45
CA LEU A 13 -0.81 -25.89 7.76
C LEU A 13 0.57 -25.59 8.34
N PHE A 14 1.47 -25.06 7.53
CA PHE A 14 2.73 -24.52 8.00
C PHE A 14 2.42 -23.20 8.72
N PHE A 15 2.26 -23.29 10.02
CA PHE A 15 2.37 -22.16 10.94
C PHE A 15 3.85 -21.74 10.92
N VAL A 16 4.17 -20.64 10.27
CA VAL A 16 5.44 -19.94 10.49
C VAL A 16 5.38 -19.40 11.91
N LEU A 17 5.95 -20.13 12.85
CA LEU A 17 6.24 -19.67 14.19
C LEU A 17 7.33 -18.59 14.05
N VAL A 18 6.92 -17.33 13.98
CA VAL A 18 7.81 -16.22 14.31
C VAL A 18 8.12 -16.38 15.80
N LEU A 19 9.22 -17.04 16.10
CA LEU A 19 9.81 -17.00 17.43
C LEU A 19 10.30 -15.59 17.67
N SER A 20 9.47 -14.78 18.32
CA SER A 20 9.91 -13.55 18.98
C SER A 20 10.89 -13.95 20.10
N ALA A 21 12.12 -14.23 19.72
CA ALA A 21 13.23 -14.36 20.65
C ALA A 21 13.70 -12.92 20.97
N CYS A 22 13.24 -12.39 22.09
CA CYS A 22 13.96 -11.33 22.78
C CYS A 22 15.35 -11.85 23.13
N ASN A 23 16.30 -11.69 22.25
CA ASN A 23 17.72 -11.91 22.51
C ASN A 23 18.49 -10.64 22.24
N ALA A 24 18.94 -10.03 23.31
CA ALA A 24 19.85 -8.90 23.28
C ALA A 24 21.16 -9.31 22.57
N GLY A 25 21.41 -8.73 21.38
CA GLY A 25 22.76 -8.58 20.87
C GLY A 25 23.27 -9.56 19.83
N GLY A 26 22.49 -10.49 19.29
CA GLY A 26 22.93 -11.37 18.19
C GLY A 26 22.61 -10.78 16.81
N THR A 27 23.60 -10.79 15.89
CA THR A 27 23.33 -10.63 14.46
C THR A 27 22.59 -11.89 13.98
N GLN A 28 21.34 -11.77 13.56
CA GLN A 28 20.59 -12.86 12.97
C GLN A 28 20.67 -12.68 11.45
N ASP A 29 21.13 -13.74 10.73
CA ASP A 29 21.06 -13.76 9.28
C ASP A 29 19.57 -13.94 8.91
N ILE A 30 18.95 -12.94 8.32
CA ILE A 30 17.55 -12.98 7.90
C ILE A 30 17.53 -13.14 6.40
N ILE A 31 16.90 -14.19 5.94
CA ILE A 31 16.61 -14.41 4.53
C ILE A 31 15.36 -13.58 4.20
N LEU A 32 15.57 -12.47 3.48
CA LEU A 32 14.49 -11.53 3.17
C LEU A 32 13.55 -12.04 2.07
N PHE A 33 14.05 -12.94 1.20
CA PHE A 33 13.31 -13.45 0.04
C PHE A 33 13.44 -14.98 -0.10
N GLU A 34 13.12 -15.72 0.93
CA GLU A 34 13.32 -17.18 0.98
C GLU A 34 12.64 -17.94 -0.20
N ASN A 35 11.54 -17.41 -0.72
CA ASN A 35 10.75 -18.02 -1.80
C ASN A 35 10.79 -17.23 -3.12
N ALA A 36 11.65 -16.22 -3.25
CA ALA A 36 11.77 -15.48 -4.48
C ALA A 36 12.52 -16.32 -5.54
N SER A 37 11.91 -16.44 -6.69
CA SER A 37 12.52 -17.10 -7.86
C SER A 37 12.51 -16.11 -9.02
N PRO A 38 13.65 -15.82 -9.63
CA PRO A 38 13.77 -14.88 -10.73
C PRO A 38 12.94 -15.26 -11.96
N GLU A 39 12.70 -16.56 -12.17
CA GLU A 39 11.91 -17.04 -13.32
C GLU A 39 10.45 -16.49 -13.34
N THR A 40 10.03 -15.81 -12.30
CA THR A 40 8.62 -15.47 -12.07
C THR A 40 8.39 -14.08 -11.49
N CYS A 41 9.44 -13.27 -11.34
CA CYS A 41 9.36 -11.99 -10.63
C CYS A 41 9.92 -10.86 -11.50
N ALA A 42 9.31 -9.70 -11.40
CA ALA A 42 9.91 -8.44 -11.81
C ALA A 42 10.34 -7.68 -10.55
N LEU A 43 11.55 -7.13 -10.56
CA LEU A 43 12.00 -6.24 -9.52
C LEU A 43 11.49 -4.83 -9.80
N GLU A 44 10.64 -4.34 -8.90
CA GLU A 44 10.22 -2.97 -8.86
C GLU A 44 11.11 -2.19 -7.89
N LEU A 45 11.72 -1.13 -8.39
CA LEU A 45 12.63 -0.27 -7.64
C LEU A 45 12.01 1.12 -7.50
N CYS A 46 11.84 1.58 -6.28
CA CYS A 46 11.25 2.86 -5.96
C CYS A 46 12.28 3.82 -5.37
N TYR A 47 12.11 5.09 -5.67
CA TYR A 47 12.85 6.19 -5.06
C TYR A 47 11.87 7.29 -4.67
N PHE A 48 11.97 7.76 -3.43
CA PHE A 48 11.17 8.88 -2.93
C PHE A 48 12.08 10.00 -2.45
N ASP A 49 11.96 11.19 -3.03
CA ASP A 49 12.79 12.36 -2.73
C ASP A 49 12.20 13.27 -1.63
N GLY A 50 10.95 13.03 -1.23
CA GLY A 50 10.18 13.83 -0.28
C GLY A 50 9.00 14.57 -0.91
N GLU A 51 8.93 14.58 -2.24
CA GLU A 51 7.84 15.19 -3.00
C GLU A 51 7.22 14.20 -3.98
N LYS A 52 8.06 13.38 -4.64
CA LYS A 52 7.64 12.46 -5.70
C LYS A 52 8.20 11.07 -5.49
N THR A 53 7.39 10.07 -5.88
CA THR A 53 7.83 8.68 -6.00
C THR A 53 8.17 8.38 -7.45
N GLU A 54 9.39 7.93 -7.71
CA GLU A 54 9.81 7.39 -8.99
C GLU A 54 9.87 5.88 -8.91
N ILE A 55 9.30 5.19 -9.92
CA ILE A 55 9.28 3.73 -10.01
C ILE A 55 10.03 3.30 -11.27
N LYS A 56 10.95 2.36 -11.10
CA LYS A 56 11.70 1.72 -12.17
C LYS A 56 11.59 0.20 -12.05
N TRP A 57 11.74 -0.51 -13.18
CA TRP A 57 11.72 -1.96 -13.22
C TRP A 57 13.04 -2.50 -13.79
N LEU A 58 13.47 -3.61 -13.24
CA LEU A 58 14.57 -4.41 -13.75
C LEU A 58 13.97 -5.71 -14.32
N PHE A 59 14.28 -6.00 -15.58
CA PHE A 59 13.78 -7.19 -16.29
C PHE A 59 14.91 -8.14 -16.74
N ASP A 60 16.13 -7.90 -16.29
CA ASP A 60 17.26 -8.80 -16.57
C ASP A 60 17.31 -9.89 -15.50
N GLN A 61 16.96 -11.10 -15.88
CA GLN A 61 16.84 -12.24 -14.98
C GLN A 61 18.14 -12.55 -14.23
N GLU A 62 19.30 -12.46 -14.89
CA GLU A 62 20.59 -12.72 -14.23
C GLU A 62 20.93 -11.64 -13.20
N GLU A 63 20.56 -10.38 -13.47
CA GLU A 63 20.74 -9.28 -12.52
C GLU A 63 19.75 -9.39 -11.35
N GLU A 64 18.50 -9.79 -11.59
CA GLU A 64 17.51 -10.03 -10.54
C GLU A 64 17.95 -11.13 -9.57
N GLU A 65 18.40 -12.29 -10.10
CA GLU A 65 18.95 -13.39 -9.29
C GLU A 65 20.06 -12.90 -8.39
N LYS A 66 21.00 -12.17 -8.95
CA LYS A 66 22.14 -11.66 -8.22
C LYS A 66 21.75 -10.69 -7.12
N ILE A 67 20.77 -9.80 -7.36
CA ILE A 67 20.29 -8.86 -6.37
C ILE A 67 19.60 -9.59 -5.23
N ILE A 68 18.75 -10.57 -5.53
CA ILE A 68 18.06 -11.39 -4.53
C ILE A 68 19.08 -12.16 -3.67
N GLU A 69 20.09 -12.78 -4.29
CA GLU A 69 21.17 -13.47 -3.58
C GLU A 69 21.96 -12.51 -2.68
N GLU A 70 22.32 -11.32 -3.19
CA GLU A 70 23.03 -10.29 -2.42
C GLU A 70 22.22 -9.85 -1.20
N ILE A 71 20.92 -9.59 -1.36
CA ILE A 71 20.04 -9.17 -0.26
C ILE A 71 19.86 -10.30 0.75
N ASN A 72 19.65 -11.54 0.30
CA ASN A 72 19.52 -12.70 1.18
C ASN A 72 20.81 -13.06 1.93
N SER A 73 21.97 -12.64 1.43
CA SER A 73 23.26 -12.83 2.08
C SER A 73 23.61 -11.73 3.11
N LEU A 74 22.79 -10.68 3.22
CA LEU A 74 23.06 -9.58 4.12
C LEU A 74 23.03 -10.03 5.58
N LYS A 75 24.08 -9.65 6.32
CA LYS A 75 24.09 -9.76 7.77
C LYS A 75 23.28 -8.61 8.37
N THR A 76 22.13 -8.96 8.89
CA THR A 76 21.19 -7.99 9.43
C THR A 76 21.17 -8.04 10.95
N LYS A 77 20.87 -6.92 11.57
CA LYS A 77 20.63 -6.79 13.00
C LYS A 77 19.20 -6.30 13.19
N ALA A 78 18.39 -7.06 13.92
CA ALA A 78 17.06 -6.64 14.31
C ALA A 78 17.16 -5.36 15.17
N MET A 79 16.28 -4.41 14.89
CA MET A 79 16.16 -3.15 15.61
C MET A 79 14.79 -3.09 16.29
N ASP A 80 14.64 -2.20 17.25
CA ASP A 80 13.35 -1.90 17.84
C ASP A 80 12.43 -1.26 16.79
N SER A 81 11.13 -1.60 16.79
CA SER A 81 10.17 -1.08 15.81
C SER A 81 10.02 0.45 15.86
N SER A 82 10.32 1.09 17.01
CA SER A 82 10.35 2.56 17.10
C SER A 82 11.37 3.21 16.18
N LYS A 83 12.33 2.44 15.65
CA LYS A 83 13.31 2.91 14.66
C LYS A 83 12.68 3.27 13.30
N ILE A 84 11.41 2.95 13.09
CA ILE A 84 10.67 3.42 11.91
C ILE A 84 10.63 4.96 11.83
N GLU A 85 10.66 5.64 12.98
CA GLU A 85 10.72 7.11 13.06
C GLU A 85 12.05 7.70 12.54
N GLU A 86 13.09 6.87 12.43
CA GLU A 86 14.41 7.30 11.93
C GLU A 86 14.51 7.24 10.39
N PHE A 87 13.49 6.70 9.70
CA PHE A 87 13.48 6.71 8.24
C PHE A 87 13.36 8.14 7.72
N LYS A 88 14.27 8.49 6.81
CA LYS A 88 14.38 9.83 6.25
C LYS A 88 14.34 9.78 4.73
N VAL A 89 13.84 10.84 4.15
CA VAL A 89 13.97 11.07 2.72
C VAL A 89 15.33 11.69 2.38
N PRO A 90 15.93 11.37 1.24
CA PRO A 90 15.43 10.42 0.26
C PRO A 90 15.54 8.97 0.75
N CYS A 91 14.62 8.13 0.31
CA CYS A 91 14.65 6.70 0.59
C CYS A 91 14.41 5.87 -0.67
N TYR A 92 14.75 4.59 -0.59
CA TYR A 92 14.62 3.62 -1.68
C TYR A 92 13.68 2.51 -1.26
N GLY A 93 12.95 1.96 -2.23
CA GLY A 93 12.06 0.82 -2.06
C GLY A 93 12.38 -0.29 -3.03
N LEU A 94 12.07 -1.51 -2.64
CA LEU A 94 12.16 -2.69 -3.47
C LEU A 94 10.88 -3.48 -3.31
N GLY A 95 10.21 -3.78 -4.41
CA GLY A 95 9.07 -4.67 -4.50
C GLY A 95 9.42 -5.89 -5.34
N ILE A 96 9.02 -7.07 -4.87
CA ILE A 96 9.10 -8.32 -5.61
C ILE A 96 7.74 -8.99 -5.50
N SER A 97 7.15 -9.38 -6.62
CA SER A 97 6.00 -10.28 -6.64
C SER A 97 6.42 -11.65 -7.13
N ASN A 98 6.02 -12.70 -6.41
CA ASN A 98 6.26 -14.07 -6.83
C ASN A 98 5.12 -14.57 -7.75
N LYS A 99 5.32 -15.77 -8.34
CA LYS A 99 4.33 -16.41 -9.23
C LYS A 99 2.97 -16.70 -8.58
N ASP A 100 2.92 -16.75 -7.25
CA ASP A 100 1.70 -17.02 -6.48
C ASP A 100 0.97 -15.72 -6.11
N GLY A 101 1.49 -14.57 -6.57
CA GLY A 101 0.95 -13.23 -6.31
C GLY A 101 1.29 -12.68 -4.92
N GLU A 102 2.23 -13.31 -4.20
CA GLU A 102 2.72 -12.76 -2.95
C GLU A 102 3.70 -11.63 -3.24
N GLU A 103 3.46 -10.50 -2.63
CA GLU A 103 4.32 -9.32 -2.72
C GLU A 103 5.20 -9.21 -1.49
N MET A 104 6.50 -9.07 -1.72
CA MET A 104 7.49 -8.74 -0.71
C MET A 104 8.00 -7.33 -0.95
N THR A 105 7.89 -6.48 0.04
CA THR A 105 8.32 -5.09 -0.05
C THR A 105 9.33 -4.74 1.03
N LEU A 106 10.35 -4.00 0.62
CA LEU A 106 11.39 -3.47 1.48
C LEU A 106 11.52 -1.96 1.28
N THR A 107 11.69 -1.25 2.37
CA THR A 107 12.08 0.16 2.34
C THR A 107 13.45 0.33 2.95
N TYR A 108 14.30 1.11 2.33
CA TYR A 108 15.66 1.39 2.76
C TYR A 108 15.90 2.88 2.95
N SER A 109 16.45 3.25 4.10
CA SER A 109 16.94 4.61 4.39
C SER A 109 18.15 4.54 5.33
N ASP A 110 19.29 5.07 4.89
CA ASP A 110 20.51 5.22 5.70
C ASP A 110 20.95 3.96 6.49
N GLY A 111 20.87 2.80 5.85
CA GLY A 111 21.23 1.50 6.43
C GLY A 111 20.14 0.85 7.28
N LEU A 112 18.98 1.46 7.41
CA LEU A 112 17.77 0.87 7.99
C LEU A 112 16.91 0.24 6.90
N TRP A 113 16.31 -0.90 7.23
CA TRP A 113 15.43 -1.70 6.38
C TRP A 113 14.11 -1.90 7.08
N LEU A 114 13.02 -1.53 6.43
CA LEU A 114 11.66 -1.74 6.90
C LEU A 114 10.99 -2.80 6.02
N LEU A 115 10.49 -3.85 6.65
CA LEU A 115 9.70 -4.88 5.99
C LEU A 115 8.20 -4.55 6.10
N LYS A 116 7.40 -5.22 5.27
CA LYS A 116 5.94 -5.08 5.22
C LYS A 116 5.22 -5.34 6.56
N ASP A 117 5.78 -6.21 7.41
CA ASP A 117 5.24 -6.53 8.74
C ASP A 117 5.61 -5.50 9.83
N GLY A 118 6.29 -4.41 9.46
CA GLY A 118 6.77 -3.38 10.39
C GLY A 118 8.10 -3.71 11.08
N SER A 119 8.71 -4.86 10.77
CA SER A 119 10.02 -5.22 11.31
C SER A 119 11.12 -4.32 10.75
N VAL A 120 11.98 -3.81 11.62
CA VAL A 120 13.11 -2.94 11.25
C VAL A 120 14.43 -3.67 11.46
N TYR A 121 15.30 -3.59 10.47
CA TYR A 121 16.64 -4.17 10.49
C TYR A 121 17.70 -3.16 10.12
N LYS A 122 18.93 -3.40 10.55
CA LYS A 122 20.10 -2.62 10.14
C LYS A 122 21.06 -3.49 9.35
N ALA A 123 21.35 -3.07 8.11
CA ALA A 123 22.35 -3.69 7.26
C ALA A 123 22.96 -2.65 6.32
N LYS A 124 24.19 -2.91 5.87
CA LYS A 124 24.83 -2.09 4.83
C LYS A 124 24.54 -2.68 3.46
N TYR A 125 23.80 -1.97 2.67
CA TYR A 125 23.57 -2.29 1.26
C TYR A 125 23.29 -0.99 0.50
N ASP A 126 23.65 -0.93 -0.77
CA ASP A 126 23.48 0.29 -1.57
C ASP A 126 22.38 0.08 -2.61
N LEU A 127 21.13 0.21 -2.18
CA LEU A 127 19.96 0.14 -3.08
C LEU A 127 19.99 1.20 -4.18
N LYS A 128 20.67 2.33 -3.95
CA LYS A 128 20.84 3.34 -4.99
C LYS A 128 21.54 2.78 -6.23
N LYS A 129 22.58 1.95 -6.06
CA LYS A 129 23.28 1.36 -7.19
C LYS A 129 22.41 0.43 -8.03
N ILE A 130 21.46 -0.25 -7.38
CA ILE A 130 20.50 -1.10 -8.07
C ILE A 130 19.47 -0.24 -8.80
N TYR A 131 18.92 0.77 -8.14
CA TYR A 131 18.01 1.72 -8.74
C TYR A 131 18.61 2.40 -9.99
N ASP A 132 19.88 2.80 -9.93
CA ASP A 132 20.57 3.44 -11.05
C ASP A 132 20.74 2.50 -12.27
N LYS A 133 20.74 1.17 -12.07
CA LYS A 133 20.87 0.15 -13.13
C LYS A 133 19.53 -0.25 -13.75
N ALA A 134 18.41 0.07 -13.13
CA ALA A 134 17.10 -0.33 -13.62
C ALA A 134 16.88 0.11 -15.06
N SER A 135 16.40 -0.82 -15.91
CA SER A 135 16.38 -0.69 -17.37
C SER A 135 15.12 -0.02 -17.91
N TYR A 136 14.06 0.11 -17.11
CA TYR A 136 12.79 0.66 -17.52
C TYR A 136 12.22 1.64 -16.48
N GLY A 137 11.76 2.79 -16.93
CA GLY A 137 11.26 3.89 -16.11
C GLY A 137 12.13 5.14 -16.22
N PRO A 138 12.01 6.14 -15.32
CA PRO A 138 11.05 6.13 -14.21
C PRO A 138 9.63 6.54 -14.63
N ASN A 139 8.65 5.93 -14.01
CA ASN A 139 7.33 6.51 -13.89
C ASN A 139 7.30 7.33 -12.61
N THR A 140 6.78 8.56 -12.68
CA THR A 140 6.81 9.51 -11.57
C THR A 140 5.41 9.80 -11.08
N TYR A 141 5.23 9.77 -9.77
CA TYR A 141 3.96 10.00 -9.07
C TYR A 141 4.14 11.02 -7.96
N ASP A 142 3.16 11.90 -7.76
CA ASP A 142 3.19 12.90 -6.70
C ASP A 142 3.01 12.23 -5.33
N GLY A 143 3.85 12.61 -4.36
CA GLY A 143 3.85 12.06 -3.00
C GLY A 143 4.43 10.64 -2.91
N GLY A 144 4.39 10.09 -1.70
CA GLY A 144 4.90 8.77 -1.35
C GLY A 144 3.87 7.64 -1.37
N LEU A 145 2.64 7.87 -1.86
CA LEU A 145 1.52 6.92 -1.76
C LEU A 145 1.84 5.54 -2.35
N LEU A 146 2.54 5.50 -3.48
CA LEU A 146 2.93 4.26 -4.18
C LEU A 146 4.30 3.73 -3.74
N PHE A 147 4.91 4.32 -2.73
CA PHE A 147 6.18 3.87 -2.22
C PHE A 147 6.00 2.64 -1.31
N PRO A 148 6.87 1.62 -1.38
CA PRO A 148 6.77 0.45 -0.52
C PRO A 148 6.69 0.82 0.96
N ASN A 149 5.74 0.21 1.68
CA ASN A 149 5.47 0.45 3.10
C ASN A 149 5.07 1.90 3.45
N ALA A 150 4.57 2.68 2.47
CA ALA A 150 4.15 4.06 2.67
C ALA A 150 3.14 4.22 3.82
N ALA A 151 2.23 3.25 4.01
CA ALA A 151 1.27 3.28 5.10
C ALA A 151 1.91 3.22 6.49
N LEU A 152 3.02 2.49 6.64
CA LEU A 152 3.77 2.41 7.90
C LEU A 152 4.63 3.66 8.13
N LEU A 153 5.23 4.18 7.06
CA LEU A 153 6.05 5.40 7.11
C LEU A 153 5.19 6.63 7.30
N GLY A 154 4.03 6.68 6.67
CA GLY A 154 3.10 7.79 6.72
C GLY A 154 2.49 8.04 8.10
N GLU A 155 2.51 7.06 9.02
CA GLU A 155 2.14 7.28 10.42
C GLU A 155 3.06 8.32 11.11
N ASN A 156 4.31 8.43 10.64
CA ASN A 156 5.33 9.31 11.20
C ASN A 156 5.70 10.47 10.25
N ASP A 157 5.37 10.37 8.96
CA ASP A 157 5.74 11.37 7.96
C ASP A 157 4.68 11.50 6.87
N ILE A 158 3.91 12.59 6.96
CA ILE A 158 2.81 12.90 6.02
C ILE A 158 3.23 13.01 4.55
N ARG A 159 4.53 13.21 4.27
CA ARG A 159 5.04 13.26 2.90
C ARG A 159 4.84 11.95 2.14
N PHE A 160 4.65 10.82 2.84
CA PHE A 160 4.29 9.55 2.23
C PHE A 160 2.81 9.47 1.82
N TYR A 161 1.99 10.46 2.18
CA TYR A 161 0.62 10.59 1.68
C TYR A 161 0.59 11.49 0.45
N GLN A 162 -0.29 11.19 -0.48
CA GLN A 162 -0.52 12.07 -1.62
C GLN A 162 -1.36 13.26 -1.20
N LYS A 163 -0.86 14.48 -1.42
CA LYS A 163 -1.65 15.69 -1.23
C LYS A 163 -2.77 15.73 -2.28
N SER A 164 -3.98 16.01 -1.82
CA SER A 164 -5.18 16.06 -2.66
C SER A 164 -5.58 17.51 -2.93
N GLU A 165 -6.13 17.75 -4.12
CA GLU A 165 -6.67 19.04 -4.48
C GLU A 165 -7.95 19.37 -3.70
N ASP A 166 -8.33 20.66 -3.66
CA ASP A 166 -9.65 21.08 -3.23
C ASP A 166 -10.67 20.67 -4.29
N LEU A 167 -11.53 19.72 -3.91
CA LEU A 167 -12.58 19.20 -4.77
C LEU A 167 -13.95 19.68 -4.29
N PRO A 168 -14.91 19.91 -5.19
CA PRO A 168 -16.26 20.32 -4.83
C PRO A 168 -17.12 19.14 -4.39
N SER A 169 -18.15 19.41 -3.57
CA SER A 169 -19.21 18.44 -3.30
C SER A 169 -20.27 18.37 -4.39
N GLU A 170 -20.27 19.33 -5.32
CA GLU A 170 -21.20 19.39 -6.47
C GLU A 170 -20.50 19.91 -7.71
N LYS A 171 -20.75 19.26 -8.86
CA LYS A 171 -20.22 19.65 -10.16
C LYS A 171 -21.18 19.20 -11.28
N ASN A 172 -21.54 20.12 -12.17
CA ASN A 172 -22.41 19.85 -13.33
C ASN A 172 -23.76 19.19 -12.99
N GLY A 173 -24.34 19.53 -11.85
CA GLY A 173 -25.62 18.95 -11.40
C GLY A 173 -25.48 17.57 -10.74
N ILE A 174 -24.26 17.06 -10.56
CA ILE A 174 -23.99 15.85 -9.77
C ILE A 174 -23.46 16.29 -8.41
N SER A 175 -24.00 15.75 -7.32
CA SER A 175 -23.55 16.06 -5.97
C SER A 175 -23.31 14.81 -5.14
N LEU A 176 -22.32 14.90 -4.25
CA LEU A 176 -21.97 13.85 -3.28
C LEU A 176 -22.12 14.43 -1.86
N SER A 177 -22.82 13.71 -0.99
CA SER A 177 -23.04 14.13 0.39
C SER A 177 -22.90 12.98 1.38
N PHE A 178 -22.41 13.25 2.58
CA PHE A 178 -22.33 12.28 3.66
C PHE A 178 -23.74 11.97 4.23
N VAL A 179 -23.99 10.69 4.52
CA VAL A 179 -25.25 10.22 5.12
C VAL A 179 -24.99 9.67 6.52
N SER A 180 -24.11 8.65 6.64
CA SER A 180 -23.84 8.02 7.93
C SER A 180 -22.46 7.36 7.97
N PHE A 181 -21.98 7.09 9.20
CA PHE A 181 -20.80 6.27 9.47
C PHE A 181 -21.15 5.26 10.57
N GLU A 182 -21.08 3.97 10.27
CA GLU A 182 -21.33 2.87 11.19
C GLU A 182 -20.40 1.70 10.86
N ASP A 183 -19.77 1.08 11.83
CA ASP A 183 -18.96 -0.15 11.70
C ASP A 183 -17.89 -0.08 10.59
N ASN A 184 -17.16 1.04 10.48
CA ASN A 184 -16.22 1.34 9.41
C ASN A 184 -16.82 1.46 8.00
N LEU A 185 -18.13 1.57 7.89
CA LEU A 185 -18.83 1.84 6.64
C LEU A 185 -19.28 3.29 6.61
N VAL A 186 -18.90 4.01 5.56
CA VAL A 186 -19.42 5.34 5.25
C VAL A 186 -20.49 5.20 4.18
N THR A 187 -21.69 5.69 4.46
CA THR A 187 -22.74 5.84 3.44
C THR A 187 -22.67 7.27 2.91
N VAL A 188 -22.59 7.40 1.59
CA VAL A 188 -22.71 8.67 0.88
C VAL A 188 -23.88 8.64 -0.06
N SER A 189 -24.49 9.79 -0.31
CA SER A 189 -25.57 9.97 -1.28
C SER A 189 -25.02 10.66 -2.52
N LEU A 190 -25.11 9.99 -3.67
CA LEU A 190 -24.79 10.51 -5.00
C LEU A 190 -26.10 10.90 -5.68
N LYS A 191 -26.28 12.19 -6.00
CA LYS A 191 -27.48 12.72 -6.61
C LYS A 191 -27.19 13.30 -7.99
N ASN A 192 -28.06 13.00 -8.94
CA ASN A 192 -28.00 13.53 -10.29
C ASN A 192 -29.18 14.51 -10.54
N ASP A 193 -28.92 15.80 -10.35
CA ASP A 193 -29.86 16.89 -10.67
C ASP A 193 -29.65 17.44 -12.10
N SER A 194 -28.80 16.77 -12.92
CA SER A 194 -28.63 17.15 -14.33
C SER A 194 -29.77 16.60 -15.21
N ASP A 195 -29.75 16.98 -16.46
CA ASP A 195 -30.73 16.54 -17.48
C ASP A 195 -30.26 15.30 -18.28
N ALA A 196 -29.15 14.67 -17.89
CA ALA A 196 -28.59 13.48 -18.55
C ALA A 196 -28.19 12.41 -17.52
N ASP A 197 -28.20 11.17 -17.97
CA ASP A 197 -27.71 10.06 -17.13
C ASP A 197 -26.23 10.25 -16.80
N PHE A 198 -25.85 9.95 -15.55
CA PHE A 198 -24.48 10.01 -15.07
C PHE A 198 -23.89 8.61 -14.99
N PHE A 199 -22.71 8.42 -15.61
CA PHE A 199 -21.98 7.17 -15.56
C PHE A 199 -20.83 7.30 -14.55
N TYR A 200 -20.66 6.29 -13.66
CA TYR A 200 -19.66 6.30 -12.61
C TYR A 200 -19.18 4.88 -12.28
N GLY A 201 -18.07 4.76 -11.54
CA GLY A 201 -17.48 3.50 -11.10
C GLY A 201 -17.69 3.22 -9.61
N GLU A 202 -17.27 2.05 -9.13
CA GLU A 202 -17.25 1.72 -7.70
C GLU A 202 -16.11 2.42 -6.95
N TYR A 203 -15.06 2.88 -7.63
CA TYR A 203 -13.90 3.47 -7.02
C TYR A 203 -14.24 4.67 -6.12
N TYR A 204 -13.61 4.71 -4.98
CA TYR A 204 -13.54 5.87 -4.08
C TYR A 204 -12.19 5.91 -3.38
N SER A 205 -11.80 7.07 -2.87
CA SER A 205 -10.65 7.23 -2.00
C SER A 205 -11.05 7.88 -0.68
N LEU A 206 -10.33 7.52 0.40
CA LEU A 206 -10.45 8.18 1.69
C LEU A 206 -9.36 9.22 1.83
N GLN A 207 -9.75 10.43 2.22
CA GLN A 207 -8.83 11.52 2.46
C GLN A 207 -8.99 12.06 3.88
N LYS A 208 -7.88 12.48 4.50
CA LYS A 208 -7.83 13.07 5.84
C LYS A 208 -7.36 14.51 5.76
N LYS A 209 -7.97 15.40 6.54
CA LYS A 209 -7.53 16.78 6.68
C LYS A 209 -6.47 16.88 7.76
N ILE A 210 -5.27 17.37 7.40
CA ILE A 210 -4.13 17.51 8.30
C ILE A 210 -3.56 18.91 8.09
N ASP A 211 -3.46 19.71 9.14
CA ASP A 211 -2.96 21.09 9.09
C ASP A 211 -3.67 21.98 8.06
N GLY A 212 -4.94 21.69 7.80
CA GLY A 212 -5.79 22.44 6.87
C GLY A 212 -5.75 21.94 5.41
N GLU A 213 -4.87 21.01 5.08
CA GLU A 213 -4.71 20.43 3.76
C GLU A 213 -5.28 19.00 3.70
N TRP A 214 -5.71 18.56 2.52
CA TRP A 214 -6.23 17.22 2.30
C TRP A 214 -5.17 16.26 1.78
N TYR A 215 -5.16 15.03 2.34
CA TYR A 215 -4.24 13.97 1.95
C TYR A 215 -4.98 12.66 1.73
N THR A 216 -4.71 11.99 0.61
CA THR A 216 -5.21 10.64 0.33
C THR A 216 -4.50 9.63 1.21
N LEU A 217 -5.27 8.82 1.95
CA LEU A 217 -4.71 7.78 2.79
C LEU A 217 -4.38 6.53 1.97
N PRO A 218 -3.22 5.89 2.21
CA PRO A 218 -2.88 4.62 1.58
C PRO A 218 -3.68 3.47 2.19
N TYR A 219 -3.96 2.45 1.40
CA TYR A 219 -4.48 1.18 1.91
C TYR A 219 -3.43 0.49 2.76
N LYS A 220 -3.85 -0.04 3.93
CA LYS A 220 -3.03 -0.89 4.80
C LYS A 220 -3.19 -2.38 4.46
N MET A 221 -4.22 -2.72 3.71
CA MET A 221 -4.47 -4.08 3.19
C MET A 221 -3.88 -4.23 1.79
N THR A 222 -3.15 -5.32 1.55
CA THR A 222 -2.45 -5.59 0.30
C THR A 222 -3.29 -6.26 -0.78
N ASN A 223 -4.41 -6.89 -0.41
CA ASN A 223 -5.31 -7.59 -1.34
C ASN A 223 -6.67 -6.88 -1.40
N TRP A 224 -6.64 -5.56 -1.51
CA TRP A 224 -7.83 -4.73 -1.69
C TRP A 224 -7.85 -4.14 -3.09
N GLY A 225 -9.03 -4.05 -3.67
CA GLY A 225 -9.24 -3.42 -4.96
C GLY A 225 -10.72 -3.27 -5.27
N PHE A 226 -11.02 -2.51 -6.29
CA PHE A 226 -12.37 -2.33 -6.81
C PHE A 226 -12.56 -3.19 -8.04
N VAL A 227 -13.80 -3.62 -8.30
CA VAL A 227 -14.13 -4.24 -9.57
C VAL A 227 -14.33 -3.14 -10.63
N ASP A 228 -13.87 -3.41 -11.84
CA ASP A 228 -14.00 -2.47 -12.96
C ASP A 228 -15.41 -2.62 -13.59
N ILE A 229 -16.41 -2.08 -12.89
CA ILE A 229 -17.79 -2.01 -13.37
C ILE A 229 -18.25 -0.57 -13.50
N GLY A 230 -19.05 -0.31 -14.51
CA GLY A 230 -19.72 0.97 -14.71
C GLY A 230 -21.16 0.92 -14.20
N LEU A 231 -21.56 1.95 -13.48
CA LEU A 231 -22.88 2.16 -12.91
C LEU A 231 -23.55 3.36 -13.59
N TRP A 232 -24.87 3.37 -13.62
CA TRP A 232 -25.66 4.45 -14.20
C TRP A 232 -26.57 5.05 -13.17
N LEU A 233 -26.55 6.37 -13.02
CA LEU A 233 -27.49 7.14 -12.23
C LEU A 233 -28.33 8.00 -13.18
N PRO A 234 -29.61 7.63 -13.42
CA PRO A 234 -30.49 8.39 -14.30
C PRO A 234 -30.67 9.85 -13.86
N ALA A 235 -31.02 10.71 -14.80
CA ALA A 235 -31.36 12.10 -14.53
C ALA A 235 -32.47 12.21 -13.47
N GLY A 236 -32.29 13.03 -12.45
CA GLY A 236 -33.22 13.24 -11.34
C GLY A 236 -33.20 12.18 -10.25
N GLU A 237 -32.37 11.13 -10.36
CA GLU A 237 -32.29 10.03 -9.40
C GLU A 237 -31.18 10.27 -8.35
N THR A 238 -31.27 9.47 -7.27
CA THR A 238 -30.29 9.45 -6.18
C THR A 238 -29.92 8.01 -5.87
N SER A 239 -28.63 7.74 -5.66
CA SER A 239 -28.10 6.46 -5.21
C SER A 239 -27.41 6.62 -3.86
N GLU A 240 -27.56 5.65 -2.96
CA GLU A 240 -26.75 5.55 -1.74
C GLU A 240 -25.61 4.56 -2.00
N GLU A 241 -24.39 5.01 -1.78
CA GLU A 241 -23.16 4.25 -1.97
C GLU A 241 -22.52 3.93 -0.62
N ILE A 242 -22.10 2.69 -0.44
CA ILE A 242 -21.41 2.24 0.79
C ILE A 242 -19.92 2.14 0.53
N CYS A 243 -19.13 2.92 1.26
CA CYS A 243 -17.68 2.92 1.22
C CYS A 243 -17.13 2.18 2.45
N ASP A 244 -16.48 1.03 2.25
CA ASP A 244 -15.86 0.25 3.32
C ASP A 244 -14.48 0.83 3.66
N LEU A 245 -14.31 1.33 4.88
CA LEU A 245 -13.05 1.90 5.36
C LEU A 245 -12.12 0.89 6.03
N THR A 246 -12.52 -0.39 6.13
CA THR A 246 -11.69 -1.46 6.70
C THR A 246 -10.28 -1.53 6.06
N PRO A 247 -10.12 -1.33 4.74
CA PRO A 247 -8.80 -1.37 4.09
C PRO A 247 -7.81 -0.31 4.58
N TYR A 248 -8.30 0.78 5.16
CA TYR A 248 -7.46 1.85 5.72
C TYR A 248 -7.01 1.57 7.17
N GLY A 249 -7.48 0.47 7.78
CA GLY A 249 -7.18 0.09 9.15
C GLY A 249 -7.90 0.94 10.19
N THR A 250 -7.31 1.07 11.39
CA THR A 250 -7.88 1.90 12.46
C THR A 250 -7.71 3.38 12.13
N LEU A 251 -8.81 4.10 12.06
CA LEU A 251 -8.81 5.53 11.83
C LEU A 251 -8.82 6.30 13.16
N GLU A 252 -8.04 7.35 13.23
CA GLU A 252 -8.03 8.27 14.36
C GLU A 252 -9.16 9.27 14.25
N LYS A 253 -9.46 9.98 15.36
CA LYS A 253 -10.36 11.14 15.35
C LYS A 253 -9.88 12.21 14.38
N GLY A 254 -10.80 12.84 13.68
CA GLY A 254 -10.45 13.91 12.74
C GLY A 254 -11.47 14.13 11.64
N THR A 255 -11.16 15.06 10.77
CA THR A 255 -11.95 15.39 9.59
C THR A 255 -11.49 14.55 8.40
N TYR A 256 -12.44 13.87 7.80
CA TYR A 256 -12.24 13.01 6.64
C TYR A 256 -13.18 13.39 5.51
N ARG A 257 -12.89 12.91 4.32
CA ARG A 257 -13.84 12.95 3.20
C ARG A 257 -13.70 11.71 2.31
N ILE A 258 -14.80 11.25 1.77
CA ILE A 258 -14.82 10.34 0.64
C ILE A 258 -14.66 11.17 -0.62
N GLU A 259 -13.73 10.78 -1.49
CA GLU A 259 -13.63 11.29 -2.85
C GLU A 259 -14.14 10.21 -3.81
N LYS A 260 -15.04 10.60 -4.71
CA LYS A 260 -15.62 9.75 -5.75
C LYS A 260 -15.97 10.59 -6.98
N GLU A 261 -15.44 10.21 -8.14
CA GLU A 261 -15.69 10.89 -9.44
C GLU A 261 -15.33 12.39 -9.43
N GLY A 262 -14.31 12.78 -8.65
CA GLY A 262 -13.90 14.18 -8.49
C GLY A 262 -14.86 15.03 -7.66
N LEU A 263 -15.75 14.38 -6.89
CA LEU A 263 -16.62 15.00 -5.90
C LEU A 263 -16.24 14.53 -4.49
N VAL A 264 -16.56 15.30 -3.47
CA VAL A 264 -16.22 14.95 -2.09
C VAL A 264 -17.41 15.04 -1.14
N ALA A 265 -17.43 14.13 -0.16
CA ALA A 265 -18.35 14.16 0.98
C ALA A 265 -17.55 14.18 2.28
N GLU A 266 -17.58 15.29 3.02
CA GLU A 266 -16.85 15.49 4.28
C GLU A 266 -17.60 14.91 5.47
N PHE A 267 -16.87 14.36 6.46
CA PHE A 267 -17.42 13.85 7.72
C PHE A 267 -16.38 13.91 8.85
N GLU A 268 -16.85 13.79 10.09
CA GLU A 268 -16.03 13.83 11.29
C GLU A 268 -16.06 12.49 12.01
N LEU A 269 -14.90 11.93 12.36
CA LEU A 269 -14.73 10.83 13.30
C LEU A 269 -14.44 11.39 14.70
N GLN A 270 -15.26 10.98 15.70
CA GLN A 270 -15.21 11.47 17.09
C GLN A 270 -14.47 10.53 18.04
#